data_486ede63ca28ee270209622ce35d77c7
#
_entry.id   486ede63ca28ee270209622ce35d77c7
#
_cell.length_a   1.000
_cell.length_b   1.000
_cell.length_c   1.000
_cell.angle_alpha   90.00
_cell.angle_beta   90.00
_cell.angle_gamma   90.00
#
_symmetry.space_group_name_H-M   'P 1'
#
loop_
_entity.id
_entity.type
_entity.pdbx_description
1 polymer ?
#
loop_
_entity_poly.entity_id
_entity_poly.type
_entity_poly.pdbx_seq_one_letter_code
_entity_poly.pdbx_strand_id
1 'polypeptide(L)'
;MSTPRRALVLVDVQQDYFDGPLEIQFPPREDSLARIAQAIDAATAAGIPVVAVQHVAGEGAPVFDPTTPGYQIHPEVEQRRTPAWTSVTKQYGTVYAGTGLVDWLREHDIDTVAFAGYMTNNCILASVAETETHGLAAEVLSDATGAIHIANSAGSVSAETVHTTLMAIFQSNLAAVASTKAWVGALTGGSVLERDNLVASAMLGAQHAG
;
A
#
# COMPACT_ATOMS: atom_id res chain seq x y z
N MET A 1 -15.64 14.34 -14.25
CA MET A 1 -14.63 13.27 -14.20
C MET A 1 -15.36 11.94 -14.15
N SER A 2 -14.86 10.89 -14.78
CA SER A 2 -15.45 9.54 -14.69
C SER A 2 -15.21 8.95 -13.29
N THR A 3 -16.12 8.09 -12.82
CA THR A 3 -15.91 7.30 -11.60
C THR A 3 -14.65 6.43 -11.75
N PRO A 4 -13.71 6.45 -10.79
CA PRO A 4 -12.52 5.62 -10.84
C PRO A 4 -12.86 4.13 -10.84
N ARG A 5 -12.22 3.37 -11.72
CA ARG A 5 -12.29 1.89 -11.72
C ARG A 5 -11.12 1.37 -10.89
N ARG A 6 -11.42 1.14 -9.61
CA ARG A 6 -10.42 0.80 -8.60
C ARG A 6 -10.11 -0.68 -8.52
N ALA A 7 -8.88 -1.03 -8.15
CA ALA A 7 -8.52 -2.29 -7.52
C ALA A 7 -7.86 -2.01 -6.17
N LEU A 8 -8.16 -2.82 -5.15
CA LEU A 8 -7.45 -2.79 -3.87
C LEU A 8 -6.27 -3.77 -3.94
N VAL A 9 -5.06 -3.25 -3.81
CA VAL A 9 -3.83 -4.04 -3.80
C VAL A 9 -3.29 -4.12 -2.38
N LEU A 10 -3.35 -5.32 -1.81
CA LEU A 10 -2.82 -5.65 -0.49
C LEU A 10 -1.36 -6.04 -0.63
N VAL A 11 -0.47 -5.17 -0.19
CA VAL A 11 0.97 -5.34 -0.38
C VAL A 11 1.56 -6.05 0.83
N ASP A 12 2.01 -7.28 0.64
CA ASP A 12 2.86 -8.04 1.56
C ASP A 12 2.35 -8.03 3.02
N VAL A 13 1.06 -8.29 3.27
CA VAL A 13 0.54 -8.36 4.63
C VAL A 13 0.92 -9.72 5.24
N GLN A 14 2.24 -9.94 5.41
CA GLN A 14 2.85 -11.20 5.84
C GLN A 14 3.26 -11.15 7.31
N GLN A 15 3.36 -12.32 7.94
CA GLN A 15 3.67 -12.47 9.38
C GLN A 15 5.01 -11.86 9.78
N ASP A 16 6.02 -11.82 8.89
CA ASP A 16 7.31 -11.17 9.14
C ASP A 16 7.20 -9.69 9.54
N TYR A 17 6.07 -9.03 9.22
CA TYR A 17 5.80 -7.66 9.64
C TYR A 17 5.11 -7.54 11.02
N PHE A 18 4.75 -8.68 11.63
CA PHE A 18 4.07 -8.73 12.92
C PHE A 18 4.96 -9.34 14.02
N ASP A 19 5.67 -10.42 13.74
CA ASP A 19 6.47 -11.19 14.69
C ASP A 19 7.94 -11.34 14.26
N GLY A 20 8.37 -10.61 13.23
CA GLY A 20 9.70 -10.72 12.61
C GLY A 20 10.57 -9.49 12.82
N PRO A 21 11.76 -9.48 12.19
CA PRO A 21 12.71 -8.37 12.28
C PRO A 21 12.23 -7.09 11.56
N LEU A 22 11.16 -7.18 10.76
CA LEU A 22 10.55 -6.04 10.06
C LEU A 22 9.25 -5.59 10.72
N GLU A 23 9.08 -5.88 12.00
CA GLU A 23 7.89 -5.53 12.78
C GLU A 23 7.49 -4.06 12.59
N ILE A 24 6.25 -3.83 12.14
CA ILE A 24 5.70 -2.49 11.90
C ILE A 24 5.55 -1.73 13.22
N GLN A 25 5.99 -0.47 13.21
CA GLN A 25 6.08 0.37 14.41
C GLN A 25 5.15 1.59 14.37
N PHE A 26 4.78 2.07 13.17
CA PHE A 26 3.86 3.20 13.03
C PHE A 26 3.12 3.19 11.68
N PRO A 27 1.77 3.39 11.66
CA PRO A 27 0.88 3.34 12.83
C PRO A 27 1.04 2.02 13.61
N PRO A 28 0.49 1.91 14.85
CA PRO A 28 0.51 0.63 15.56
C PRO A 28 0.01 -0.49 14.65
N ARG A 29 0.76 -1.59 14.55
CA ARG A 29 0.48 -2.65 13.57
C ARG A 29 -0.92 -3.24 13.68
N GLU A 30 -1.45 -3.37 14.91
CA GLU A 30 -2.81 -3.87 15.12
C GLU A 30 -3.86 -2.89 14.58
N ASP A 31 -3.62 -1.59 14.73
CA ASP A 31 -4.51 -0.55 14.20
C ASP A 31 -4.49 -0.54 12.67
N SER A 32 -3.30 -0.58 12.06
CA SER A 32 -3.18 -0.64 10.60
C SER A 32 -3.76 -1.92 10.01
N LEU A 33 -3.59 -3.06 10.68
CA LEU A 33 -4.20 -4.33 10.29
C LEU A 33 -5.74 -4.26 10.34
N ALA A 34 -6.30 -3.66 11.39
CA ALA A 34 -7.75 -3.45 11.48
C ALA A 34 -8.27 -2.56 10.33
N ARG A 35 -7.49 -1.56 9.89
CA ARG A 35 -7.83 -0.74 8.73
C ARG A 35 -7.70 -1.49 7.41
N ILE A 36 -6.68 -2.35 7.27
CA ILE A 36 -6.57 -3.25 6.12
C ILE A 36 -7.81 -4.15 6.03
N ALA A 37 -8.22 -4.76 7.13
CA ALA A 37 -9.42 -5.59 7.18
C ALA A 37 -10.68 -4.80 6.77
N GLN A 38 -10.84 -3.58 7.29
CA GLN A 38 -11.95 -2.67 6.92
C GLN A 38 -11.93 -2.33 5.42
N ALA A 39 -10.75 -2.08 4.83
CA ALA A 39 -10.62 -1.79 3.40
C ALA A 39 -11.02 -3.00 2.55
N ILE A 40 -10.62 -4.22 2.95
CA ILE A 40 -11.01 -5.46 2.30
C ILE A 40 -12.52 -5.66 2.31
N ASP A 41 -13.14 -5.50 3.48
CA ASP A 41 -14.58 -5.67 3.65
C ASP A 41 -15.36 -4.67 2.79
N ALA A 42 -14.89 -3.41 2.74
CA ALA A 42 -15.49 -2.36 1.91
C ALA A 42 -15.31 -2.62 0.40
N ALA A 43 -14.11 -3.04 -0.03
CA ALA A 43 -13.84 -3.41 -1.43
C ALA A 43 -14.75 -4.56 -1.87
N THR A 44 -14.86 -5.59 -1.05
CA THR A 44 -15.73 -6.75 -1.31
C THR A 44 -17.20 -6.34 -1.43
N ALA A 45 -17.69 -5.51 -0.50
CA ALA A 45 -19.06 -5.02 -0.52
C ALA A 45 -19.37 -4.14 -1.75
N ALA A 46 -18.37 -3.39 -2.24
CA ALA A 46 -18.48 -2.53 -3.41
C ALA A 46 -18.19 -3.26 -4.74
N GLY A 47 -17.84 -4.55 -4.71
CA GLY A 47 -17.45 -5.30 -5.91
C GLY A 47 -16.12 -4.85 -6.53
N ILE A 48 -15.24 -4.21 -5.73
CA ILE A 48 -13.91 -3.79 -6.15
C ILE A 48 -12.99 -5.02 -6.14
N PRO A 49 -12.26 -5.29 -7.23
CA PRO A 49 -11.28 -6.38 -7.27
C PRO A 49 -10.20 -6.22 -6.19
N VAL A 50 -9.86 -7.33 -5.53
CA VAL A 50 -8.78 -7.39 -4.53
C VAL A 50 -7.64 -8.24 -5.06
N VAL A 51 -6.42 -7.68 -5.00
CA VAL A 51 -5.18 -8.36 -5.35
C VAL A 51 -4.36 -8.54 -4.09
N ALA A 52 -4.05 -9.77 -3.72
CA ALA A 52 -3.14 -10.09 -2.63
C ALA A 52 -1.73 -10.32 -3.17
N VAL A 53 -0.82 -9.42 -2.82
CA VAL A 53 0.59 -9.50 -3.19
C VAL A 53 1.38 -10.09 -2.03
N GLN A 54 2.30 -11.00 -2.35
CA GLN A 54 3.15 -11.67 -1.38
C GLN A 54 4.61 -11.61 -1.84
N HIS A 55 5.49 -11.08 -0.99
CA HIS A 55 6.92 -11.02 -1.27
C HIS A 55 7.57 -12.37 -0.99
N VAL A 56 8.50 -12.79 -1.84
CA VAL A 56 9.32 -13.98 -1.64
C VAL A 56 10.80 -13.62 -1.83
N ALA A 57 11.62 -13.92 -0.82
CA ALA A 57 13.07 -13.69 -0.87
C ALA A 57 13.88 -14.97 -1.16
N GLY A 58 13.22 -16.14 -1.13
CA GLY A 58 13.82 -17.43 -1.35
C GLY A 58 14.12 -18.18 -0.05
N GLU A 59 14.36 -19.50 -0.19
CA GLU A 59 14.68 -20.39 0.92
C GLU A 59 15.97 -19.97 1.64
N GLY A 60 15.96 -19.95 2.96
CA GLY A 60 17.07 -19.54 3.81
C GLY A 60 17.22 -18.02 3.98
N ALA A 61 16.35 -17.21 3.38
CA ALA A 61 16.35 -15.77 3.60
C ALA A 61 15.92 -15.40 5.03
N PRO A 62 16.45 -14.30 5.59
CA PRO A 62 16.12 -13.89 6.95
C PRO A 62 14.66 -13.46 7.13
N VAL A 63 14.00 -13.08 6.04
CA VAL A 63 12.58 -12.70 5.96
C VAL A 63 11.99 -13.18 4.64
N PHE A 64 10.70 -13.38 4.58
CA PHE A 64 9.95 -13.82 3.39
C PHE A 64 10.47 -15.14 2.78
N ASP A 65 11.01 -15.99 3.64
CA ASP A 65 11.40 -17.34 3.28
C ASP A 65 10.14 -18.21 3.15
N PRO A 66 9.85 -18.76 1.95
CA PRO A 66 8.61 -19.50 1.69
C PRO A 66 8.45 -20.76 2.53
N THR A 67 9.52 -21.22 3.19
CA THR A 67 9.50 -22.40 4.07
C THR A 67 9.16 -22.07 5.53
N THR A 68 9.00 -20.80 5.88
CA THR A 68 8.79 -20.33 7.25
C THR A 68 7.37 -19.81 7.49
N PRO A 69 6.89 -19.79 8.74
CA PRO A 69 5.62 -19.16 9.09
C PRO A 69 5.58 -17.65 8.78
N GLY A 70 6.73 -16.95 8.88
CA GLY A 70 6.86 -15.52 8.59
C GLY A 70 6.42 -15.12 7.18
N TYR A 71 6.60 -16.04 6.22
CA TYR A 71 6.17 -15.85 4.84
C TYR A 71 4.64 -15.80 4.68
N GLN A 72 3.87 -16.43 5.55
CA GLN A 72 2.43 -16.57 5.39
C GLN A 72 1.71 -15.22 5.48
N ILE A 73 0.67 -15.06 4.66
CA ILE A 73 -0.24 -13.91 4.79
C ILE A 73 -0.89 -13.95 6.19
N HIS A 74 -1.05 -12.79 6.81
CA HIS A 74 -1.64 -12.67 8.13
C HIS A 74 -3.06 -13.28 8.17
N PRO A 75 -3.41 -14.07 9.20
CA PRO A 75 -4.71 -14.76 9.29
C PRO A 75 -5.92 -13.83 9.17
N GLU A 76 -5.83 -12.60 9.68
CA GLU A 76 -6.89 -11.58 9.59
C GLU A 76 -7.21 -11.20 8.14
N VAL A 77 -6.23 -11.27 7.24
CA VAL A 77 -6.40 -11.06 5.79
C VAL A 77 -6.87 -12.35 5.13
N GLU A 78 -6.21 -13.47 5.45
CA GLU A 78 -6.46 -14.76 4.79
C GLU A 78 -7.89 -15.28 5.02
N GLN A 79 -8.48 -15.07 6.22
CA GLN A 79 -9.86 -15.43 6.51
C GLN A 79 -10.91 -14.68 5.66
N ARG A 80 -10.52 -13.55 5.05
CA ARG A 80 -11.36 -12.74 4.14
C ARG A 80 -11.19 -13.12 2.69
N ARG A 81 -10.23 -14.00 2.38
CA ARG A 81 -9.95 -14.39 1.00
C ARG A 81 -11.15 -15.09 0.37
N THR A 82 -11.45 -14.69 -0.86
CA THR A 82 -12.48 -15.32 -1.69
C THR A 82 -11.85 -15.85 -2.98
N PRO A 83 -12.51 -16.75 -3.70
CA PRO A 83 -12.04 -17.21 -5.01
C PRO A 83 -11.94 -16.12 -6.08
N ALA A 84 -12.55 -14.96 -5.85
CA ALA A 84 -12.47 -13.80 -6.73
C ALA A 84 -11.18 -12.97 -6.58
N TRP A 85 -10.37 -13.23 -5.55
CA TRP A 85 -9.11 -12.52 -5.37
C TRP A 85 -8.04 -13.00 -6.36
N THR A 86 -7.24 -12.07 -6.82
CA THR A 86 -6.01 -12.38 -7.57
C THR A 86 -4.83 -12.47 -6.61
N SER A 87 -4.01 -13.49 -6.77
CA SER A 87 -2.78 -13.69 -6.01
C SER A 87 -1.57 -13.39 -6.88
N VAL A 88 -0.65 -12.59 -6.35
CA VAL A 88 0.59 -12.18 -7.02
C VAL A 88 1.76 -12.45 -6.11
N THR A 89 2.80 -13.10 -6.61
CA THR A 89 4.09 -13.24 -5.91
C THR A 89 5.12 -12.36 -6.57
N LYS A 90 5.88 -11.60 -5.76
CA LYS A 90 6.93 -10.70 -6.24
C LYS A 90 8.27 -10.94 -5.54
N GLN A 91 9.34 -10.53 -6.22
CA GLN A 91 10.72 -10.57 -5.69
C GLN A 91 11.36 -9.19 -5.60
N TYR A 92 10.74 -8.16 -6.18
CA TYR A 92 11.21 -6.77 -6.16
C TYR A 92 10.38 -5.92 -5.20
N GLY A 93 10.84 -4.72 -4.89
CA GLY A 93 10.09 -3.79 -4.02
C GLY A 93 8.71 -3.43 -4.60
N THR A 94 8.66 -3.10 -5.88
CA THR A 94 7.42 -2.76 -6.57
C THR A 94 6.52 -4.00 -6.81
N VAL A 95 5.22 -3.79 -6.82
CA VAL A 95 4.23 -4.84 -7.15
C VAL A 95 4.14 -5.16 -8.64
N TYR A 96 4.77 -4.35 -9.50
CA TYR A 96 4.65 -4.45 -10.96
C TYR A 96 5.74 -5.28 -11.61
N ALA A 97 7.00 -5.10 -11.17
CA ALA A 97 8.13 -5.74 -11.81
C ALA A 97 8.08 -7.27 -11.71
N GLY A 98 8.01 -7.94 -12.87
CA GLY A 98 8.04 -9.41 -12.97
C GLY A 98 6.78 -10.13 -12.46
N THR A 99 5.64 -9.45 -12.32
CA THR A 99 4.44 -10.04 -11.70
C THR A 99 3.24 -10.24 -12.65
N GLY A 100 3.23 -9.63 -13.82
CA GLY A 100 2.07 -9.63 -14.70
C GLY A 100 0.88 -8.78 -14.21
N LEU A 101 1.01 -8.07 -13.08
CA LEU A 101 -0.08 -7.28 -12.48
C LEU A 101 -0.57 -6.17 -13.42
N VAL A 102 0.34 -5.53 -14.15
CA VAL A 102 -0.04 -4.45 -15.11
C VAL A 102 -0.99 -4.96 -16.18
N ASP A 103 -0.71 -6.12 -16.75
CA ASP A 103 -1.55 -6.70 -17.79
C ASP A 103 -2.91 -7.12 -17.21
N TRP A 104 -2.92 -7.71 -16.02
CA TRP A 104 -4.14 -8.03 -15.30
C TRP A 104 -5.01 -6.78 -15.03
N LEU A 105 -4.41 -5.66 -14.59
CA LEU A 105 -5.12 -4.40 -14.36
C LEU A 105 -5.75 -3.86 -15.64
N ARG A 106 -5.04 -3.95 -16.77
CA ARG A 106 -5.55 -3.55 -18.09
C ARG A 106 -6.71 -4.44 -18.57
N GLU A 107 -6.58 -5.74 -18.41
CA GLU A 107 -7.63 -6.71 -18.79
C GLU A 107 -8.92 -6.51 -17.98
N HIS A 108 -8.83 -5.95 -16.78
CA HIS A 108 -9.98 -5.64 -15.91
C HIS A 108 -10.42 -4.18 -15.99
N ASP A 109 -9.92 -3.43 -16.98
CA ASP A 109 -10.24 -2.01 -17.17
C ASP A 109 -9.98 -1.13 -15.92
N ILE A 110 -9.03 -1.49 -15.06
CA ILE A 110 -8.65 -0.72 -13.87
C ILE A 110 -7.83 0.48 -14.28
N ASP A 111 -8.18 1.67 -13.76
CA ASP A 111 -7.45 2.92 -13.96
C ASP A 111 -6.86 3.48 -12.66
N THR A 112 -7.25 2.93 -11.51
CA THR A 112 -6.87 3.43 -10.19
C THR A 112 -6.51 2.27 -9.25
N VAL A 113 -5.32 2.33 -8.66
CA VAL A 113 -4.82 1.32 -7.72
C VAL A 113 -4.79 1.90 -6.32
N ALA A 114 -5.59 1.32 -5.41
CA ALA A 114 -5.56 1.66 -4.00
C ALA A 114 -4.61 0.70 -3.26
N PHE A 115 -3.61 1.26 -2.58
CA PHE A 115 -2.60 0.50 -1.85
C PHE A 115 -2.89 0.47 -0.36
N ALA A 116 -2.85 -0.75 0.21
CA ALA A 116 -2.83 -1.03 1.63
C ALA A 116 -1.80 -2.13 1.91
N GLY A 117 -1.29 -2.24 3.12
CA GLY A 117 -0.28 -3.23 3.48
C GLY A 117 1.10 -2.63 3.74
N TYR A 118 2.17 -3.41 3.59
CA TYR A 118 3.49 -3.06 4.12
C TYR A 118 4.61 -3.16 3.08
N MET A 119 5.66 -2.42 3.35
CA MET A 119 5.76 -1.31 4.27
C MET A 119 5.82 0.02 3.51
N THR A 120 5.35 1.09 4.13
CA THR A 120 5.28 2.43 3.55
C THR A 120 6.60 2.86 2.92
N ASN A 121 7.70 2.60 3.60
CA ASN A 121 9.07 3.03 3.22
C ASN A 121 9.79 2.08 2.25
N ASN A 122 9.14 1.05 1.74
CA ASN A 122 9.73 0.14 0.76
C ASN A 122 8.73 -0.24 -0.33
N CYS A 123 7.96 -1.32 -0.15
CA CYS A 123 7.12 -1.85 -1.22
C CYS A 123 5.99 -0.90 -1.64
N ILE A 124 5.38 -0.17 -0.69
CA ILE A 124 4.41 0.87 -1.01
C ILE A 124 5.08 2.01 -1.78
N LEU A 125 6.21 2.55 -1.28
CA LEU A 125 6.94 3.63 -1.95
C LEU A 125 7.34 3.26 -3.38
N ALA A 126 7.95 2.08 -3.57
CA ALA A 126 8.39 1.62 -4.88
C ALA A 126 7.21 1.46 -5.86
N SER A 127 6.09 0.90 -5.38
CA SER A 127 4.91 0.68 -6.21
C SER A 127 4.22 1.99 -6.59
N VAL A 128 4.04 2.89 -5.62
CA VAL A 128 3.44 4.21 -5.85
C VAL A 128 4.25 5.03 -6.86
N ALA A 129 5.58 5.04 -6.71
CA ALA A 129 6.47 5.78 -7.62
C ALA A 129 6.43 5.24 -9.06
N GLU A 130 6.16 3.95 -9.25
CA GLU A 130 6.09 3.33 -10.57
C GLU A 130 4.69 3.43 -11.21
N THR A 131 3.62 3.60 -10.42
CA THR A 131 2.23 3.48 -10.87
C THR A 131 1.91 4.37 -12.09
N GLU A 132 2.34 5.64 -12.09
CA GLU A 132 2.04 6.55 -13.19
C GLU A 132 2.72 6.16 -14.51
N THR A 133 3.84 5.44 -14.47
CA THR A 133 4.55 4.96 -15.67
C THR A 133 3.71 3.95 -16.45
N HIS A 134 2.73 3.34 -15.81
CA HIS A 134 1.77 2.41 -16.41
C HIS A 134 0.46 3.08 -16.86
N GLY A 135 0.34 4.40 -16.69
CA GLY A 135 -0.88 5.15 -17.02
C GLY A 135 -2.00 4.99 -15.99
N LEU A 136 -1.65 4.59 -14.76
CA LEU A 136 -2.57 4.35 -13.66
C LEU A 136 -2.51 5.50 -12.64
N ALA A 137 -3.61 5.73 -11.93
CA ALA A 137 -3.64 6.57 -10.75
C ALA A 137 -3.38 5.74 -9.49
N ALA A 138 -2.68 6.33 -8.49
CA ALA A 138 -2.44 5.71 -7.21
C ALA A 138 -3.27 6.37 -6.10
N GLU A 139 -3.81 5.55 -5.21
CA GLU A 139 -4.38 5.94 -3.92
C GLU A 139 -3.64 5.19 -2.81
N VAL A 140 -3.31 5.85 -1.70
CA VAL A 140 -2.66 5.23 -0.54
C VAL A 140 -3.53 5.39 0.69
N LEU A 141 -3.85 4.28 1.35
CA LEU A 141 -4.61 4.29 2.58
C LEU A 141 -3.65 4.51 3.75
N SER A 142 -3.55 5.77 4.22
CA SER A 142 -2.53 6.20 5.19
C SER A 142 -2.56 5.46 6.53
N ASP A 143 -3.75 5.06 6.99
CA ASP A 143 -3.94 4.32 8.22
C ASP A 143 -3.97 2.78 8.04
N ALA A 144 -3.89 2.31 6.79
CA ALA A 144 -3.82 0.90 6.40
C ALA A 144 -2.46 0.51 5.80
N THR A 145 -1.43 1.31 6.01
CA THR A 145 -0.02 1.00 5.73
C THR A 145 0.83 1.34 6.93
N GLY A 146 2.08 0.90 6.97
CA GLY A 146 2.94 1.15 8.12
C GLY A 146 4.42 1.12 7.81
N ALA A 147 5.21 1.75 8.68
CA ALA A 147 6.67 1.89 8.57
C ALA A 147 7.39 1.32 9.79
N ILE A 148 8.71 1.16 9.65
CA ILE A 148 9.62 0.72 10.70
C ILE A 148 10.58 1.87 11.09
N HIS A 149 11.18 1.80 12.28
CA HIS A 149 12.35 2.62 12.61
C HIS A 149 13.54 2.23 11.72
N ILE A 150 14.28 3.22 11.26
CA ILE A 150 15.46 2.99 10.39
C ILE A 150 16.68 3.65 11.02
N ALA A 151 17.79 2.89 11.09
CA ALA A 151 19.10 3.45 11.47
C ALA A 151 20.18 2.77 10.63
N ASN A 152 21.09 3.57 10.06
CA ASN A 152 22.23 3.12 9.25
C ASN A 152 23.31 4.19 9.22
N SER A 153 24.35 4.00 8.40
CA SER A 153 25.46 4.95 8.26
C SER A 153 25.07 6.35 7.75
N ALA A 154 23.89 6.50 7.14
CA ALA A 154 23.38 7.79 6.66
C ALA A 154 22.59 8.55 7.74
N GLY A 155 22.13 7.90 8.80
CA GLY A 155 21.37 8.51 9.87
C GLY A 155 20.37 7.58 10.54
N SER A 156 19.51 8.18 11.37
CA SER A 156 18.46 7.48 12.10
C SER A 156 17.15 8.28 12.03
N VAL A 157 16.03 7.57 11.85
CA VAL A 157 14.71 8.19 11.74
C VAL A 157 13.64 7.27 12.35
N SER A 158 12.66 7.86 13.05
CA SER A 158 11.55 7.12 13.63
C SER A 158 10.57 6.65 12.55
N ALA A 159 9.87 5.55 12.80
CA ALA A 159 8.80 5.04 11.92
C ALA A 159 7.72 6.10 11.66
N GLU A 160 7.34 6.87 12.68
CA GLU A 160 6.37 7.95 12.56
C GLU A 160 6.84 9.04 11.59
N THR A 161 8.09 9.49 11.75
CA THR A 161 8.67 10.49 10.84
C THR A 161 8.77 9.96 9.41
N VAL A 162 9.21 8.72 9.23
CA VAL A 162 9.26 8.06 7.92
C VAL A 162 7.88 8.04 7.28
N HIS A 163 6.90 7.52 8.00
CA HIS A 163 5.54 7.35 7.50
C HIS A 163 4.89 8.69 7.14
N THR A 164 4.90 9.66 8.05
CA THR A 164 4.27 10.97 7.84
C THR A 164 4.93 11.76 6.71
N THR A 165 6.27 11.68 6.61
CA THR A 165 7.01 12.29 5.51
C THR A 165 6.62 11.67 4.16
N LEU A 166 6.52 10.34 4.09
CA LEU A 166 6.12 9.67 2.85
C LEU A 166 4.66 9.98 2.47
N MET A 167 3.73 10.08 3.44
CA MET A 167 2.37 10.52 3.14
C MET A 167 2.35 11.92 2.51
N ALA A 168 3.14 12.87 3.03
CA ALA A 168 3.26 14.21 2.44
C ALA A 168 3.87 14.16 1.02
N ILE A 169 4.90 13.35 0.80
CA ILE A 169 5.53 13.15 -0.52
C ILE A 169 4.53 12.55 -1.50
N PHE A 170 3.82 11.50 -1.12
CA PHE A 170 2.81 10.87 -1.99
C PHE A 170 1.73 11.86 -2.39
N GLN A 171 1.13 12.55 -1.41
CA GLN A 171 0.08 13.54 -1.65
C GLN A 171 0.54 14.67 -2.57
N SER A 172 1.80 15.08 -2.46
CA SER A 172 2.31 16.22 -3.25
C SER A 172 2.32 15.98 -4.75
N ASN A 173 2.46 14.73 -5.22
CA ASN A 173 2.59 14.47 -6.67
C ASN A 173 2.27 13.02 -7.10
N LEU A 174 2.46 12.02 -6.25
CA LEU A 174 2.51 10.62 -6.67
C LEU A 174 1.18 9.88 -6.50
N ALA A 175 0.44 10.16 -5.44
CA ALA A 175 -0.80 9.46 -5.11
C ALA A 175 -1.78 10.35 -4.34
N ALA A 176 -3.06 10.06 -4.42
CA ALA A 176 -4.03 10.60 -3.47
C ALA A 176 -3.92 9.84 -2.15
N VAL A 177 -3.64 10.54 -1.04
CA VAL A 177 -3.54 9.96 0.29
C VAL A 177 -4.85 10.16 1.05
N ALA A 178 -5.41 9.07 1.57
CA ALA A 178 -6.65 9.11 2.31
C ALA A 178 -6.62 8.15 3.51
N SER A 179 -7.40 8.44 4.54
CA SER A 179 -7.71 7.41 5.53
C SER A 179 -8.62 6.34 4.93
N THR A 180 -8.59 5.13 5.48
CA THR A 180 -9.51 4.05 5.09
C THR A 180 -10.98 4.52 5.13
N LYS A 181 -11.36 5.30 6.15
CA LYS A 181 -12.71 5.87 6.26
C LYS A 181 -13.06 6.78 5.08
N ALA A 182 -12.15 7.66 4.68
CA ALA A 182 -12.36 8.57 3.54
C ALA A 182 -12.43 7.79 2.23
N TRP A 183 -11.58 6.79 2.05
CA TRP A 183 -11.59 5.92 0.88
C TRP A 183 -12.91 5.14 0.76
N VAL A 184 -13.41 4.56 1.85
CA VAL A 184 -14.71 3.89 1.88
C VAL A 184 -15.84 4.84 1.51
N GLY A 185 -15.79 6.09 1.98
CA GLY A 185 -16.73 7.12 1.57
C GLY A 185 -16.66 7.43 0.06
N ALA A 186 -15.45 7.44 -0.51
CA ALA A 186 -15.24 7.65 -1.94
C ALA A 186 -15.76 6.47 -2.79
N LEU A 187 -15.66 5.23 -2.31
CA LEU A 187 -16.27 4.07 -2.97
C LEU A 187 -17.78 4.22 -3.06
N THR A 188 -18.41 4.54 -1.94
CA THR A 188 -19.89 4.68 -1.85
C THR A 188 -20.41 5.82 -2.72
N GLY A 189 -19.66 6.93 -2.78
CA GLY A 189 -20.05 8.13 -3.55
C GLY A 189 -19.59 8.09 -5.01
N GLY A 190 -18.82 7.09 -5.45
CA GLY A 190 -18.23 7.03 -6.78
C GLY A 190 -17.26 8.20 -7.06
N SER A 191 -16.71 8.82 -6.00
CA SER A 191 -15.90 10.03 -6.13
C SER A 191 -14.41 9.75 -6.32
N VAL A 192 -13.72 10.70 -6.95
CA VAL A 192 -12.27 10.74 -7.07
C VAL A 192 -11.69 11.22 -5.74
N LEU A 193 -10.61 10.59 -5.29
CA LEU A 193 -9.74 11.17 -4.26
C LEU A 193 -8.71 12.04 -4.96
N GLU A 194 -8.59 13.28 -4.49
CA GLU A 194 -7.71 14.25 -5.12
C GLU A 194 -6.31 14.21 -4.49
N ARG A 195 -5.30 14.28 -5.33
CA ARG A 195 -3.92 14.57 -4.94
C ARG A 195 -3.61 16.03 -5.22
N ASP A 196 -2.64 16.58 -4.50
CA ASP A 196 -2.09 17.89 -4.80
C ASP A 196 -1.20 17.86 -6.07
N ASN A 197 -0.55 18.96 -6.34
CA ASN A 197 0.53 19.03 -7.31
C ASN A 197 1.81 19.56 -6.64
N LEU A 198 2.94 19.20 -7.21
CA LEU A 198 4.25 19.50 -6.64
C LEU A 198 4.47 21.01 -6.40
N VAL A 199 4.01 21.87 -7.33
CA VAL A 199 4.20 23.32 -7.22
C VAL A 199 3.38 23.90 -6.07
N ALA A 200 2.10 23.55 -5.99
CA ALA A 200 1.23 24.00 -4.90
C ALA A 200 1.75 23.53 -3.52
N SER A 201 2.16 22.27 -3.42
CA SER A 201 2.75 21.72 -2.19
C SER A 201 4.05 22.42 -1.79
N ALA A 202 4.93 22.73 -2.76
CA ALA A 202 6.17 23.47 -2.50
C ALA A 202 5.90 24.90 -2.05
N MET A 203 4.96 25.61 -2.69
CA MET A 203 4.58 26.98 -2.30
C MET A 203 3.97 27.03 -0.89
N LEU A 204 3.10 26.07 -0.57
CA LEU A 204 2.53 25.95 0.78
C LEU A 204 3.59 25.62 1.82
N GLY A 205 4.49 24.67 1.51
CA GLY A 205 5.60 24.28 2.37
C GLY A 205 6.53 25.46 2.71
N ALA A 206 6.84 26.30 1.74
CA ALA A 206 7.66 27.49 1.96
C ALA A 206 7.03 28.50 2.96
N GLN A 207 5.71 28.53 3.08
CA GLN A 207 5.00 29.37 4.05
C GLN A 207 5.05 28.82 5.48
N HIS A 208 5.31 27.51 5.65
CA HIS A 208 5.34 26.82 6.95
C HIS A 208 6.76 26.55 7.46
N ALA A 209 7.80 26.84 6.65
CA ALA A 209 9.21 26.61 6.99
C ALA A 209 9.86 27.80 7.75
N GLY A 210 9.04 28.75 8.25
CA GLY A 210 9.51 29.93 9.01
C GLY A 210 9.42 29.76 10.50
#